data_d52943339ba4ece71549873623fa1a33
#
_entry.id   d52943339ba4ece71549873623fa1a33
#
_cell.length_a   1.000
_cell.length_b   1.000
_cell.length_c   1.000
_cell.angle_alpha   90.00
_cell.angle_beta   90.00
_cell.angle_gamma   90.00
#
_symmetry.space_group_name_H-M   'P 1'
#
loop_
_entity.id
_entity.type
_entity.pdbx_description
1 polymer ?
#
loop_
_entity_poly.entity_id
_entity_poly.type
_entity_poly.pdbx_seq_one_letter_code
_entity_poly.pdbx_strand_id
1 'polypeptide(L)'
;MEKLIITVALTGNVHEKKTNPDLPVTPEEIAADVKRCTDAGASVFHVHARDSQHKPTLDESIYKEIVKKIKAVSPDVIIQLSTGARAGKGYKDRAAPVRLLPEMASFTTGSSNLPGI
;
A
#
# COMPACT_ATOMS: atom_id res chain seq x y z
N MET A 1 -29.53 0.25 -8.03
CA MET A 1 -28.62 1.23 -7.39
C MET A 1 -27.19 0.90 -7.81
N GLU A 2 -26.46 1.89 -8.30
CA GLU A 2 -25.05 1.69 -8.61
C GLU A 2 -24.23 1.47 -7.33
N LYS A 3 -23.28 0.54 -7.40
CA LYS A 3 -22.41 0.25 -6.26
C LYS A 3 -21.29 1.29 -6.18
N LEU A 4 -21.07 1.85 -5.01
CA LEU A 4 -19.92 2.71 -4.74
C LEU A 4 -18.69 1.85 -4.48
N ILE A 5 -17.58 2.13 -5.18
CA ILE A 5 -16.28 1.51 -4.91
C ILE A 5 -15.54 2.38 -3.90
N ILE A 6 -15.22 1.81 -2.73
CA ILE A 6 -14.48 2.49 -1.69
C ILE A 6 -13.04 1.97 -1.70
N THR A 7 -12.10 2.87 -2.02
CA THR A 7 -10.65 2.60 -1.98
C THR A 7 -10.04 3.23 -0.74
N VAL A 8 -9.28 2.45 0.01
CA VAL A 8 -8.59 2.90 1.22
C VAL A 8 -7.08 2.89 1.02
N ALA A 9 -6.42 3.99 1.36
CA ALA A 9 -4.96 4.12 1.38
C ALA A 9 -4.48 4.12 2.84
N LEU A 10 -3.97 3.00 3.32
CA LEU A 10 -3.73 2.75 4.75
C LEU A 10 -2.46 3.42 5.28
N THR A 11 -1.33 3.18 4.64
CA THR A 11 -0.01 3.49 5.19
C THR A 11 0.58 4.77 4.60
N GLY A 12 0.56 4.89 3.27
CA GLY A 12 1.27 5.95 2.57
C GLY A 12 2.79 5.92 2.77
N ASN A 13 3.47 6.95 2.28
CA ASN A 13 4.93 7.06 2.37
C ASN A 13 5.42 8.37 3.03
N VAL A 14 4.53 9.13 3.64
CA VAL A 14 4.81 10.47 4.20
C VAL A 14 4.85 10.47 5.72
N HIS A 15 3.76 10.00 6.33
CA HIS A 15 3.60 10.04 7.79
C HIS A 15 4.41 8.96 8.50
N GLU A 16 4.73 9.21 9.76
CA GLU A 16 5.47 8.29 10.62
C GLU A 16 4.66 8.00 11.90
N LYS A 17 4.93 6.87 12.56
CA LYS A 17 4.26 6.50 13.82
C LYS A 17 4.40 7.53 14.93
N LYS A 18 5.48 8.32 14.93
CA LYS A 18 5.65 9.40 15.90
C LYS A 18 4.62 10.52 15.77
N THR A 19 4.07 10.72 14.56
CA THR A 19 3.03 11.72 14.27
C THR A 19 1.63 11.12 14.26
N ASN A 20 1.53 9.82 13.98
CA ASN A 20 0.29 9.05 14.05
C ASN A 20 0.61 7.64 14.58
N PRO A 21 0.45 7.40 15.91
CA PRO A 21 0.76 6.10 16.52
C PRO A 21 -0.03 4.94 15.92
N ASP A 22 -1.24 5.20 15.39
CA ASP A 22 -2.13 4.19 14.81
C ASP A 22 -1.82 3.88 13.34
N LEU A 23 -0.80 4.53 12.76
CA LEU A 23 -0.41 4.27 11.37
C LEU A 23 0.04 2.81 11.20
N PRO A 24 -0.63 2.00 10.35
CA PRO A 24 -0.21 0.62 10.12
C PRO A 24 1.06 0.62 9.27
N VAL A 25 2.12 -0.02 9.74
CA VAL A 25 3.42 -0.08 9.06
C VAL A 25 3.94 -1.50 8.86
N THR A 26 3.54 -2.44 9.74
CA THR A 26 3.90 -3.86 9.57
C THR A 26 2.87 -4.60 8.72
N PRO A 27 3.24 -5.73 8.09
CA PRO A 27 2.29 -6.54 7.35
C PRO A 27 1.08 -6.98 8.19
N GLU A 28 1.28 -7.25 9.48
CA GLU A 28 0.22 -7.62 10.42
C GLU A 28 -0.75 -6.45 10.67
N GLU A 29 -0.21 -5.27 10.97
CA GLU A 29 -1.02 -4.07 11.20
C GLU A 29 -1.82 -3.70 9.96
N ILE A 30 -1.20 -3.77 8.77
CA ILE A 30 -1.86 -3.49 7.49
C ILE A 30 -3.00 -4.49 7.25
N ALA A 31 -2.78 -5.78 7.46
CA ALA A 31 -3.81 -6.80 7.28
C ALA A 31 -4.97 -6.62 8.27
N ALA A 32 -4.69 -6.26 9.52
CA ALA A 32 -5.72 -5.98 10.53
C ALA A 32 -6.58 -4.78 10.13
N ASP A 33 -5.97 -3.72 9.61
CA ASP A 33 -6.69 -2.53 9.14
C ASP A 33 -7.50 -2.83 7.88
N VAL A 34 -6.96 -3.60 6.94
CA VAL A 34 -7.72 -4.08 5.77
C VAL A 34 -8.97 -4.82 6.22
N LYS A 35 -8.85 -5.73 7.18
CA LYS A 35 -10.01 -6.48 7.69
C LYS A 35 -11.08 -5.55 8.26
N ARG A 36 -10.70 -4.59 9.11
CA ARG A 36 -11.64 -3.61 9.69
C ARG A 36 -12.33 -2.76 8.63
N CYS A 37 -11.56 -2.27 7.64
CA CYS A 37 -12.10 -1.46 6.55
C CYS A 37 -12.99 -2.27 5.61
N THR A 38 -12.65 -3.54 5.36
CA THR A 38 -13.49 -4.46 4.59
C THR A 38 -14.83 -4.70 5.27
N ASP A 39 -14.83 -4.91 6.57
CA ASP A 39 -16.05 -5.07 7.36
C ASP A 39 -16.93 -3.80 7.33
N ALA A 40 -16.32 -2.64 7.13
CA ALA A 40 -17.00 -1.36 6.95
C ALA A 40 -17.42 -1.07 5.49
N GLY A 41 -17.12 -1.96 4.53
CA GLY A 41 -17.56 -1.87 3.14
C GLY A 41 -16.51 -1.45 2.11
N ALA A 42 -15.24 -1.30 2.49
CA ALA A 42 -14.17 -1.05 1.54
C ALA A 42 -13.84 -2.30 0.71
N SER A 43 -13.48 -2.12 -0.57
CA SER A 43 -13.21 -3.21 -1.49
C SER A 43 -11.86 -3.14 -2.20
N VAL A 44 -11.24 -1.97 -2.24
CA VAL A 44 -9.92 -1.74 -2.85
C VAL A 44 -8.96 -1.14 -1.84
N PHE A 45 -7.74 -1.64 -1.79
CA PHE A 45 -6.72 -1.19 -0.84
C PHE A 45 -5.44 -0.79 -1.55
N HIS A 46 -5.07 0.49 -1.44
CA HIS A 46 -3.81 1.03 -1.93
C HIS A 46 -2.72 0.84 -0.88
N VAL A 47 -1.70 0.04 -1.22
CA VAL A 47 -0.72 -0.46 -0.26
C VAL A 47 0.67 0.11 -0.54
N HIS A 48 1.27 0.68 0.50
CA HIS A 48 2.70 1.00 0.58
C HIS A 48 3.39 0.04 1.56
N ALA A 49 4.64 -0.29 1.30
CA ALA A 49 5.45 -1.09 2.21
C ALA A 49 6.42 -0.23 3.02
N ARG A 50 6.72 -0.68 4.23
CA ARG A 50 7.73 -0.11 5.13
C ARG A 50 8.72 -1.19 5.54
N ASP A 51 9.99 -0.81 5.70
CA ASP A 51 11.03 -1.71 6.19
C ASP A 51 10.98 -1.86 7.73
N SER A 52 11.91 -2.59 8.29
CA SER A 52 12.01 -2.83 9.74
C SER A 52 12.26 -1.55 10.58
N GLN A 53 12.67 -0.47 9.95
CA GLN A 53 12.83 0.85 10.56
C GLN A 53 11.65 1.77 10.28
N HIS A 54 10.55 1.22 9.74
CA HIS A 54 9.33 1.93 9.34
C HIS A 54 9.54 2.96 8.20
N LYS A 55 10.63 2.84 7.45
CA LYS A 55 10.88 3.70 6.29
C LYS A 55 10.22 3.13 5.03
N PRO A 56 9.77 4.00 4.10
CA PRO A 56 9.20 3.54 2.83
C PRO A 56 10.19 2.66 2.06
N THR A 57 9.70 1.54 1.55
CA THR A 57 10.50 0.59 0.77
C THR A 57 9.75 0.09 -0.45
N LEU A 58 10.50 -0.39 -1.44
CA LEU A 58 9.98 -1.09 -2.62
C LEU A 58 10.39 -2.57 -2.64
N ASP A 59 10.83 -3.09 -1.49
CA ASP A 59 11.25 -4.49 -1.35
C ASP A 59 10.09 -5.44 -1.68
N GLU A 60 10.30 -6.27 -2.70
CA GLU A 60 9.29 -7.23 -3.17
C GLU A 60 8.92 -8.25 -2.09
N SER A 61 9.87 -8.64 -1.23
CA SER A 61 9.62 -9.63 -0.19
C SER A 61 8.63 -9.11 0.86
N ILE A 62 8.74 -7.83 1.22
CA ILE A 62 7.83 -7.17 2.16
C ILE A 62 6.44 -7.02 1.54
N TYR A 63 6.35 -6.58 0.28
CA TYR A 63 5.07 -6.52 -0.43
C TYR A 63 4.40 -7.90 -0.53
N LYS A 64 5.18 -8.94 -0.82
CA LYS A 64 4.68 -10.32 -0.88
C LYS A 64 4.08 -10.77 0.45
N GLU A 65 4.75 -10.46 1.56
CA GLU A 65 4.25 -10.78 2.90
C GLU A 65 2.97 -10.01 3.23
N ILE A 66 2.90 -8.71 2.90
CA ILE A 66 1.69 -7.90 3.06
C ILE A 66 0.52 -8.51 2.29
N VAL A 67 0.70 -8.81 1.00
CA VAL A 67 -0.34 -9.42 0.15
C VAL A 67 -0.82 -10.74 0.73
N LYS A 68 0.11 -11.60 1.15
CA LYS A 68 -0.21 -12.90 1.78
C LYS A 68 -1.08 -12.72 3.04
N LYS A 69 -0.72 -11.79 3.91
CA LYS A 69 -1.46 -11.53 5.15
C LYS A 69 -2.84 -10.91 4.89
N ILE A 70 -2.94 -9.99 3.95
CA ILE A 70 -4.23 -9.41 3.56
C ILE A 70 -5.15 -10.50 3.01
N LYS A 71 -4.68 -11.31 2.07
CA LYS A 71 -5.49 -12.36 1.44
C LYS A 71 -5.90 -13.46 2.42
N ALA A 72 -5.15 -13.68 3.49
CA ALA A 72 -5.52 -14.61 4.56
C ALA A 72 -6.74 -14.14 5.37
N VAL A 73 -6.93 -12.83 5.54
CA VAL A 73 -8.03 -12.27 6.35
C VAL A 73 -9.16 -11.65 5.53
N SER A 74 -8.88 -11.30 4.28
CA SER A 74 -9.82 -10.66 3.35
C SER A 74 -9.52 -11.13 1.91
N PRO A 75 -9.88 -12.36 1.53
CA PRO A 75 -9.47 -12.96 0.26
C PRO A 75 -10.02 -12.26 -0.98
N ASP A 76 -11.19 -11.63 -0.86
CA ASP A 76 -11.93 -11.06 -2.01
C ASP A 76 -11.61 -9.60 -2.30
N VAL A 77 -10.81 -8.94 -1.46
CA VAL A 77 -10.44 -7.53 -1.69
C VAL A 77 -9.46 -7.38 -2.84
N ILE A 78 -9.54 -6.26 -3.54
CA ILE A 78 -8.59 -5.90 -4.59
C ILE A 78 -7.41 -5.15 -3.95
N ILE A 79 -6.21 -5.63 -4.21
CA ILE A 79 -4.98 -5.02 -3.70
C ILE A 79 -4.31 -4.25 -4.83
N GLN A 80 -4.16 -2.93 -4.64
CA GLN A 80 -3.39 -2.06 -5.51
C GLN A 80 -2.02 -1.81 -4.88
N LEU A 81 -0.96 -2.32 -5.47
CA LEU A 81 0.40 -2.06 -5.00
C LEU A 81 0.90 -0.70 -5.49
N SER A 82 1.48 0.08 -4.58
CA SER A 82 2.06 1.36 -4.91
C SER A 82 3.38 1.21 -5.64
N THR A 83 3.54 1.93 -6.74
CA THR A 83 4.82 2.17 -7.44
C THR A 83 5.44 3.50 -7.03
N GLY A 84 4.84 4.18 -6.06
CA GLY A 84 5.29 5.47 -5.53
C GLY A 84 6.50 5.30 -4.63
N ALA A 85 7.64 5.88 -5.02
CA ALA A 85 8.80 6.01 -4.18
C ALA A 85 9.17 7.48 -4.05
N ARG A 86 9.54 7.91 -2.84
CA ARG A 86 10.17 9.21 -2.67
C ARG A 86 11.57 9.18 -3.25
N ALA A 87 12.05 10.35 -3.62
CA ALA A 87 13.30 10.73 -4.26
C ALA A 87 14.36 9.66 -4.57
N GLY A 88 14.95 9.72 -5.74
CA GLY A 88 16.15 8.96 -6.10
C GLY A 88 15.92 7.55 -6.64
N LYS A 89 14.67 7.10 -6.74
CA LYS A 89 14.37 5.77 -7.28
C LYS A 89 13.99 5.85 -8.76
N GLY A 90 14.73 5.12 -9.59
CA GLY A 90 14.45 4.96 -11.00
C GLY A 90 13.19 4.13 -11.27
N TYR A 91 12.74 4.14 -12.53
CA TYR A 91 11.52 3.42 -12.91
C TYR A 91 11.61 1.90 -12.67
N LYS A 92 12.79 1.31 -12.78
CA LYS A 92 13.01 -0.14 -12.52
C LYS A 92 12.73 -0.50 -11.07
N ASP A 93 13.22 0.31 -10.13
CA ASP A 93 12.97 0.10 -8.71
C ASP A 93 11.50 0.33 -8.37
N ARG A 94 10.91 1.39 -8.93
CA ARG A 94 9.49 1.73 -8.71
C ARG A 94 8.56 0.67 -9.27
N ALA A 95 8.96 -0.05 -10.31
CA ALA A 95 8.19 -1.15 -10.90
C ALA A 95 8.37 -2.48 -10.14
N ALA A 96 9.26 -2.57 -9.15
CA ALA A 96 9.52 -3.82 -8.43
C ALA A 96 8.25 -4.49 -7.88
N PRO A 97 7.31 -3.78 -7.21
CA PRO A 97 6.09 -4.42 -6.72
C PRO A 97 5.20 -5.03 -7.82
N VAL A 98 5.30 -4.53 -9.06
CA VAL A 98 4.50 -5.03 -10.20
C VAL A 98 4.90 -6.45 -10.61
N ARG A 99 6.14 -6.86 -10.31
CA ARG A 99 6.61 -8.23 -10.57
C ARG A 99 5.85 -9.30 -9.77
N LEU A 100 5.17 -8.90 -8.70
CA LEU A 100 4.29 -9.76 -7.93
C LEU A 100 2.95 -10.04 -8.63
N LEU A 101 2.72 -9.47 -9.81
CA LEU A 101 1.50 -9.59 -10.61
C LEU A 101 0.23 -9.25 -9.79
N PRO A 102 0.19 -8.07 -9.16
CA PRO A 102 -0.98 -7.66 -8.39
C PRO A 102 -2.20 -7.44 -9.30
N GLU A 103 -3.39 -7.49 -8.71
CA GLU A 103 -4.64 -7.16 -9.42
C GLU A 103 -4.64 -5.72 -9.93
N MET A 104 -4.01 -4.79 -9.19
CA MET A 104 -3.84 -3.38 -9.56
C MET A 104 -2.48 -2.86 -9.11
N ALA A 105 -1.98 -1.88 -9.84
CA ALA A 105 -0.81 -1.08 -9.44
C ALA A 105 -1.06 0.38 -9.74
N SER A 106 -0.42 1.29 -9.01
CA SER A 106 -0.54 2.71 -9.30
C SER A 106 0.30 3.10 -10.51
N PHE A 107 -0.22 4.04 -11.30
CA PHE A 107 0.48 4.61 -12.45
C PHE A 107 0.22 6.11 -12.53
N THR A 108 1.27 6.91 -12.38
CA THR A 108 1.19 8.36 -12.49
C THR A 108 1.55 8.79 -13.90
N THR A 109 0.58 9.34 -14.63
CA THR A 109 0.72 9.70 -16.06
C THR A 109 1.32 11.08 -16.31
N GLY A 110 1.64 11.83 -15.28
CA GLY A 110 2.17 13.19 -15.37
C GLY A 110 3.05 13.57 -14.19
N SER A 111 3.49 14.82 -14.16
CA SER A 111 4.28 15.37 -13.06
C SER A 111 3.42 15.55 -11.80
N SER A 112 4.01 15.29 -10.64
CA SER A 112 3.40 15.54 -9.33
C SER A 112 4.29 16.46 -8.51
N ASN A 113 3.73 17.56 -8.02
CA ASN A 113 4.41 18.45 -7.09
C ASN A 113 4.15 17.97 -5.66
N LEU A 114 5.08 17.15 -5.15
CA LEU A 114 5.00 16.64 -3.79
C LEU A 114 5.91 17.45 -2.86
N PRO A 115 5.41 17.93 -1.70
CA PRO A 115 6.23 18.65 -0.74
C PRO A 115 7.42 17.82 -0.26
N GLY A 116 8.60 18.43 -0.18
CA GLY A 116 9.81 17.81 0.37
C GLY A 116 10.48 16.76 -0.53
N ILE A 117 10.26 16.86 -1.83
CA ILE A 117 10.98 16.08 -2.83
C ILE A 117 11.90 17.00 -3.64
#